data_b78ca8b5a37f610c75b83a3becf4ed64
#
_entry.id   b78ca8b5a37f610c75b83a3becf4ed64
#
_cell.length_a   1.000
_cell.length_b   1.000
_cell.length_c   1.000
_cell.angle_alpha   90.00
_cell.angle_beta   90.00
_cell.angle_gamma   90.00
#
_symmetry.space_group_name_H-M   'P 1'
#
loop_
_entity.id
_entity.type
_entity.pdbx_description
1 polymer ?
#
loop_
_entity_poly.entity_id
_entity_poly.type
_entity_poly.pdbx_seq_one_letter_code
_entity_poly.pdbx_strand_id
1 'polypeptide(L)'
;CRAEIVARTICTGGEIVNRGTLIGKAEGIRAHLECNGLMLSEKGYISAIPQLDAYTGNAEMSHEAAVGRIAPEEIEYLMARGLDEDEATATIVRGFLNVNIEGLPDSLAKKITETLDTFSYNKGM
;
A
#
# COMPACT_ATOMS: atom_id res chain seq x y z
N CYS A 1 3.37 -23.51 4.88
CA CYS A 1 4.06 -22.28 4.52
C CYS A 1 3.27 -21.05 5.00
N ARG A 2 3.95 -19.92 5.11
CA ARG A 2 3.36 -18.63 5.46
C ARG A 2 3.64 -17.64 4.35
N ALA A 3 2.64 -16.89 3.91
CA ALA A 3 2.78 -15.87 2.89
C ALA A 3 2.01 -14.60 3.28
N GLU A 4 2.60 -13.46 2.99
CA GLU A 4 1.96 -12.16 3.08
C GLU A 4 2.15 -11.42 1.75
N ILE A 5 1.05 -10.96 1.19
CA ILE A 5 1.04 -10.17 -0.04
C ILE A 5 0.47 -8.81 0.28
N VAL A 6 1.27 -7.78 0.05
CA VAL A 6 0.88 -6.40 0.32
C VAL A 6 0.88 -5.61 -0.98
N ALA A 7 -0.27 -5.02 -1.30
CA ALA A 7 -0.44 -4.12 -2.43
C ALA A 7 -0.83 -2.73 -1.92
N ARG A 8 0.01 -1.74 -2.20
CA ARG A 8 -0.22 -0.34 -1.87
C ARG A 8 -0.32 0.49 -3.13
N THR A 9 -1.41 1.22 -3.28
CA THR A 9 -1.69 1.99 -4.50
C THR A 9 -1.95 3.46 -4.18
N ILE A 10 -1.42 4.33 -5.03
CA ILE A 10 -1.63 5.78 -4.94
C ILE A 10 -2.37 6.24 -6.21
N CYS A 11 -3.50 6.91 -6.05
CA CYS A 11 -4.26 7.45 -7.17
C CYS A 11 -4.16 8.97 -7.20
N THR A 12 -3.60 9.50 -8.28
CA THR A 12 -3.44 10.95 -8.50
C THR A 12 -4.44 11.50 -9.53
N GLY A 13 -5.39 10.71 -9.98
CA GLY A 13 -6.43 11.15 -10.91
C GLY A 13 -6.68 10.19 -12.07
N GLY A 14 -6.62 8.94 -11.93
CA GLY A 14 -6.92 7.92 -12.93
C GLY A 14 -7.79 6.82 -12.35
N GLU A 15 -7.78 5.69 -12.98
CA GLU A 15 -8.47 4.48 -12.52
C GLU A 15 -7.45 3.41 -12.17
N ILE A 16 -7.57 2.86 -10.97
CA ILE A 16 -6.76 1.74 -10.49
C ILE A 16 -7.70 0.61 -10.06
N VAL A 17 -7.52 -0.56 -10.66
CA VAL A 17 -8.19 -1.79 -10.23
C VAL A 17 -7.14 -2.76 -9.73
N ASN A 18 -7.13 -3.01 -8.44
CA ASN A 18 -6.23 -3.94 -7.78
C ASN A 18 -6.95 -5.27 -7.57
N ARG A 19 -6.54 -6.30 -8.31
CA ARG A 19 -7.05 -7.66 -8.16
C ARG A 19 -5.98 -8.54 -7.54
N GLY A 20 -6.26 -9.04 -6.35
CA GLY A 20 -5.39 -9.98 -5.66
C GLY A 20 -6.07 -11.32 -5.47
N THR A 21 -5.41 -12.42 -5.84
CA THR A 21 -5.92 -13.77 -5.63
C THR A 21 -4.91 -14.57 -4.82
N LEU A 22 -5.36 -15.13 -3.69
CA LEU A 22 -4.63 -16.12 -2.92
C LEU A 22 -5.22 -17.50 -3.19
N ILE A 23 -4.37 -18.44 -3.58
CA ILE A 23 -4.77 -19.82 -3.84
C ILE A 23 -4.06 -20.75 -2.86
N GLY A 24 -4.80 -21.33 -1.95
CA GLY A 24 -4.32 -22.27 -0.93
C GLY A 24 -4.56 -23.71 -1.35
N LYS A 25 -3.48 -24.44 -1.71
CA LYS A 25 -3.57 -25.84 -2.15
C LYS A 25 -2.96 -26.85 -1.17
N ALA A 26 -2.12 -26.39 -0.26
CA ALA A 26 -1.46 -27.24 0.72
C ALA A 26 -2.12 -27.10 2.10
N GLU A 27 -2.06 -28.14 2.89
CA GLU A 27 -2.52 -28.11 4.28
C GLU A 27 -1.60 -27.28 5.17
N GLY A 28 -2.17 -26.66 6.22
CA GLY A 28 -1.43 -25.89 7.22
C GLY A 28 -0.85 -24.59 6.71
N ILE A 29 -1.36 -24.05 5.61
CA ILE A 29 -0.94 -22.75 5.09
C ILE A 29 -1.56 -21.61 5.88
N ARG A 30 -0.79 -20.55 5.99
CA ARG A 30 -1.25 -19.23 6.47
C ARG A 30 -0.92 -18.18 5.42
N ALA A 31 -1.93 -17.46 4.96
CA ALA A 31 -1.73 -16.42 3.95
C ALA A 31 -2.61 -15.20 4.23
N HIS A 32 -2.03 -14.03 4.03
CA HIS A 32 -2.71 -12.75 4.18
C HIS A 32 -2.51 -11.89 2.93
N LEU A 33 -3.59 -11.28 2.46
CA LEU A 33 -3.59 -10.31 1.36
C LEU A 33 -4.06 -8.96 1.87
N GLU A 34 -3.20 -7.95 1.79
CA GLU A 34 -3.51 -6.57 2.11
C GLU A 34 -3.55 -5.73 0.82
N CYS A 35 -4.66 -5.02 0.61
CA CYS A 35 -4.85 -4.13 -0.53
C CYS A 35 -5.26 -2.75 -0.04
N ASN A 36 -4.31 -1.83 0.09
CA ASN A 36 -4.58 -0.48 0.57
C ASN A 36 -4.36 0.55 -0.54
N GLY A 37 -5.30 1.47 -0.67
CA GLY A 37 -5.27 2.54 -1.65
C GLY A 37 -5.38 3.93 -1.01
N LEU A 38 -4.57 4.86 -1.49
CA LEU A 38 -4.59 6.26 -1.09
C LEU A 38 -4.97 7.15 -2.26
N MET A 39 -6.05 7.91 -2.09
CA MET A 39 -6.54 8.88 -3.06
C MET A 39 -5.91 10.23 -2.76
N LEU A 40 -5.13 10.78 -3.71
CA LEU A 40 -4.54 12.12 -3.63
C LEU A 40 -5.31 13.16 -4.45
N SER A 41 -6.28 12.74 -5.24
CA SER A 41 -7.11 13.61 -6.06
C SER A 41 -8.59 13.32 -5.82
N GLU A 42 -9.41 14.33 -6.00
CA GLU A 42 -10.87 14.16 -6.03
C GLU A 42 -11.36 13.48 -7.31
N LYS A 43 -10.52 13.56 -8.36
CA LYS A 43 -10.75 12.86 -9.61
C LYS A 43 -9.95 11.57 -9.60
N GLY A 44 -10.63 10.47 -9.77
CA GLY A 44 -9.98 9.17 -9.80
C GLY A 44 -10.82 8.10 -9.12
N TYR A 45 -10.36 6.87 -9.26
CA TYR A 45 -11.07 5.71 -8.78
C TYR A 45 -10.08 4.62 -8.37
N ILE A 46 -10.29 4.04 -7.20
CA ILE A 46 -9.59 2.83 -6.76
C ILE A 46 -10.61 1.77 -6.43
N SER A 47 -10.42 0.58 -7.00
CA SER A 47 -11.14 -0.64 -6.63
C SER A 47 -10.16 -1.70 -6.15
N ALA A 48 -10.44 -2.29 -5.01
CA ALA A 48 -9.72 -3.46 -4.51
C ALA A 48 -10.65 -4.67 -4.55
N ILE A 49 -10.22 -5.72 -5.27
CA ILE A 49 -11.00 -6.95 -5.46
C ILE A 49 -10.18 -8.13 -4.98
N PRO A 50 -10.21 -8.46 -3.68
CA PRO A 50 -9.53 -9.62 -3.15
C PRO A 50 -10.34 -10.90 -3.45
N GLN A 51 -9.60 -11.99 -3.75
CA GLN A 51 -10.16 -13.32 -3.91
C GLN A 51 -9.34 -14.32 -3.10
N LEU A 52 -10.00 -15.19 -2.36
CA LEU A 52 -9.39 -16.26 -1.58
C LEU A 52 -9.96 -17.62 -2.01
N ASP A 53 -9.12 -18.48 -2.55
CA ASP A 53 -9.49 -19.83 -2.95
C ASP A 53 -8.76 -20.84 -2.07
N ALA A 54 -9.50 -21.49 -1.16
CA ALA A 54 -8.96 -22.53 -0.28
C ALA A 54 -9.42 -23.92 -0.75
N TYR A 55 -8.45 -24.75 -1.11
CA TYR A 55 -8.70 -26.13 -1.56
C TYR A 55 -8.50 -27.17 -0.46
N THR A 56 -8.12 -26.75 0.74
CA THR A 56 -7.94 -27.60 1.92
C THR A 56 -8.67 -27.02 3.12
N GLY A 57 -9.20 -27.89 3.98
CA GLY A 57 -9.93 -27.47 5.19
C GLY A 57 -9.05 -26.89 6.29
N ASN A 58 -7.73 -27.05 6.19
CA ASN A 58 -6.74 -26.57 7.16
C ASN A 58 -5.90 -25.41 6.60
N ALA A 59 -6.54 -24.50 5.87
CA ALA A 59 -5.93 -23.27 5.35
C ALA A 59 -6.46 -22.07 6.14
N GLU A 60 -5.55 -21.28 6.72
CA GLU A 60 -5.87 -19.99 7.33
C GLU A 60 -5.54 -18.90 6.31
N MET A 61 -6.57 -18.31 5.72
CA MET A 61 -6.43 -17.26 4.71
C MET A 61 -7.29 -16.08 5.09
N SER A 62 -6.73 -14.89 4.94
CA SER A 62 -7.44 -13.64 5.23
C SER A 62 -7.09 -12.56 4.23
N HIS A 63 -7.96 -11.57 4.08
CA HIS A 63 -7.68 -10.37 3.34
C HIS A 63 -8.12 -9.12 4.12
N GLU A 64 -7.45 -8.02 3.83
CA GLU A 64 -7.81 -6.69 4.25
C GLU A 64 -7.77 -5.75 3.04
N ALA A 65 -8.78 -4.89 2.92
CA ALA A 65 -8.81 -3.87 1.89
C ALA A 65 -9.30 -2.55 2.47
N ALA A 66 -8.57 -1.49 2.20
CA ALA A 66 -8.94 -0.14 2.60
C ALA A 66 -8.61 0.86 1.49
N VAL A 67 -9.51 1.80 1.26
CA VAL A 67 -9.29 2.94 0.37
C VAL A 67 -9.65 4.21 1.14
N GLY A 68 -8.73 5.17 1.17
CA GLY A 68 -8.93 6.40 1.91
C GLY A 68 -8.22 7.59 1.29
N ARG A 69 -8.30 8.71 1.99
CA ARG A 69 -7.61 9.96 1.68
C ARG A 69 -6.76 10.38 2.88
N ILE A 70 -5.78 11.25 2.64
CA ILE A 70 -5.05 11.89 3.73
C ILE A 70 -6.02 12.84 4.45
N ALA A 71 -6.11 12.74 5.77
CA ALA A 71 -6.88 13.67 6.56
C ALA A 71 -6.24 15.08 6.51
N PRO A 72 -7.01 16.15 6.31
CA PRO A 72 -6.47 17.51 6.29
C PRO A 72 -5.64 17.85 7.54
N GLU A 73 -6.03 17.34 8.68
CA GLU A 73 -5.36 17.55 9.96
C GLU A 73 -3.93 16.95 10.00
N GLU A 74 -3.68 15.88 9.27
CA GLU A 74 -2.33 15.29 9.15
C GLU A 74 -1.40 16.20 8.36
N ILE A 75 -1.89 16.81 7.28
CA ILE A 75 -1.16 17.80 6.50
C ILE A 75 -0.88 19.04 7.34
N GLU A 76 -1.90 19.59 7.99
CA GLU A 76 -1.79 20.77 8.86
C GLU A 76 -0.77 20.56 9.99
N TYR A 77 -0.77 19.37 10.60
CA TYR A 77 0.20 19.02 11.64
C TYR A 77 1.64 19.07 11.14
N LEU A 78 1.91 18.52 9.95
CA LEU A 78 3.25 18.53 9.35
C LEU A 78 3.65 19.94 8.89
N MET A 79 2.72 20.72 8.38
CA MET A 79 2.95 22.13 8.03
C MET A 79 3.30 22.98 9.24
N ALA A 80 2.63 22.73 10.37
CA ALA A 80 2.94 23.39 11.64
C ALA A 80 4.36 23.04 12.16
N ARG A 81 4.95 21.98 11.67
CA ARG A 81 6.34 21.57 11.95
C ARG A 81 7.37 22.08 10.94
N GLY A 82 6.95 22.88 9.97
CA GLY A 82 7.84 23.58 9.04
C GLY A 82 7.93 22.99 7.64
N LEU A 83 7.10 21.98 7.32
CA LEU A 83 6.99 21.46 5.96
C LEU A 83 6.00 22.29 5.15
N ASP A 84 6.23 22.45 3.85
CA ASP A 84 5.16 22.93 2.98
C ASP A 84 4.13 21.82 2.67
N GLU A 85 3.02 22.16 2.02
CA GLU A 85 1.95 21.22 1.73
C GLU A 85 2.41 20.03 0.88
N ASP A 86 3.26 20.28 -0.12
CA ASP A 86 3.75 19.24 -1.03
C ASP A 86 4.76 18.32 -0.31
N GLU A 87 5.63 18.88 0.53
CA GLU A 87 6.56 18.11 1.38
C GLU A 87 5.81 17.26 2.42
N ALA A 88 4.76 17.82 3.03
CA ALA A 88 3.90 17.11 3.97
C ALA A 88 3.21 15.93 3.29
N THR A 89 2.60 16.16 2.14
CA THR A 89 1.95 15.12 1.33
C THR A 89 2.95 14.03 0.91
N ALA A 90 4.11 14.41 0.38
CA ALA A 90 5.15 13.46 -0.01
C ALA A 90 5.66 12.62 1.16
N THR A 91 5.75 13.20 2.36
CA THR A 91 6.15 12.50 3.57
C THR A 91 5.14 11.41 3.95
N ILE A 92 3.84 11.72 3.92
CA ILE A 92 2.77 10.76 4.21
C ILE A 92 2.73 9.65 3.16
N VAL A 93 2.84 10.01 1.88
CA VAL A 93 2.86 9.04 0.77
C VAL A 93 4.04 8.07 0.89
N ARG A 94 5.23 8.56 1.19
CA ARG A 94 6.41 7.70 1.41
C ARG A 94 6.20 6.75 2.59
N GLY A 95 5.64 7.25 3.69
CA GLY A 95 5.29 6.42 4.84
C GLY A 95 4.26 5.34 4.51
N PHE A 96 3.25 5.68 3.72
CA PHE A 96 2.24 4.73 3.26
C PHE A 96 2.82 3.63 2.35
N LEU A 97 3.76 3.98 1.47
CA LEU A 97 4.42 3.02 0.57
C LEU A 97 5.51 2.19 1.24
N ASN A 98 6.00 2.61 2.39
CA ASN A 98 7.05 1.90 3.11
C ASN A 98 6.46 0.68 3.84
N VAL A 99 6.73 -0.51 3.31
CA VAL A 99 6.31 -1.79 3.88
C VAL A 99 7.52 -2.50 4.47
N ASN A 100 7.42 -2.88 5.74
CA ASN A 100 8.46 -3.69 6.36
C ASN A 100 8.30 -5.16 5.94
N ILE A 101 9.28 -5.69 5.21
CA ILE A 101 9.30 -7.06 4.72
C ILE A 101 10.32 -7.86 5.54
N GLU A 102 9.84 -8.79 6.36
CA GLU A 102 10.71 -9.67 7.13
C GLU A 102 11.52 -10.59 6.23
N GLY A 103 12.82 -10.71 6.52
CA GLY A 103 13.73 -11.57 5.76
C GLY A 103 14.18 -11.03 4.40
N LEU A 104 13.89 -9.76 4.11
CA LEU A 104 14.38 -9.13 2.89
C LEU A 104 15.89 -8.91 2.97
N PRO A 105 16.69 -9.32 1.96
CA PRO A 105 18.11 -9.02 1.90
C PRO A 105 18.39 -7.52 1.96
N ASP A 106 19.44 -7.12 2.71
CA ASP A 106 19.78 -5.69 2.91
C ASP A 106 19.97 -4.91 1.61
N SER A 107 20.51 -5.56 0.58
CA SER A 107 20.69 -4.95 -0.75
C SER A 107 19.37 -4.57 -1.43
N LEU A 108 18.32 -5.38 -1.24
CA LEU A 108 16.99 -5.11 -1.75
C LEU A 108 16.27 -4.07 -0.89
N ALA A 109 16.37 -4.16 0.43
CA ALA A 109 15.82 -3.17 1.34
C ALA A 109 16.36 -1.77 1.04
N LYS A 110 17.68 -1.65 0.84
CA LYS A 110 18.32 -0.39 0.45
C LYS A 110 17.78 0.15 -0.88
N LYS A 111 17.67 -0.71 -1.89
CA LYS A 111 17.16 -0.33 -3.21
C LYS A 111 15.70 0.17 -3.16
N ILE A 112 14.87 -0.47 -2.35
CA ILE A 112 13.48 -0.02 -2.14
C ILE A 112 13.47 1.36 -1.49
N THR A 113 14.25 1.57 -0.42
CA THR A 113 14.35 2.85 0.27
C THR A 113 14.82 3.96 -0.67
N GLU A 114 15.88 3.73 -1.44
CA GLU A 114 16.38 4.68 -2.44
C GLU A 114 15.32 5.03 -3.50
N THR A 115 14.54 4.04 -3.94
CA THR A 115 13.45 4.26 -4.89
C THR A 115 12.34 5.12 -4.29
N LEU A 116 11.96 4.87 -3.04
CA LEU A 116 10.94 5.65 -2.33
C LEU A 116 11.41 7.08 -2.05
N ASP A 117 12.69 7.27 -1.73
CA ASP A 117 13.27 8.60 -1.49
C ASP A 117 13.31 9.47 -2.75
N THR A 118 13.37 8.85 -3.93
CA THR A 118 13.28 9.57 -5.21
C THR A 118 11.84 9.94 -5.58
N PHE A 119 10.85 9.41 -4.87
CA PHE A 119 9.45 9.74 -5.13
C PHE A 119 9.17 11.19 -4.75
N SER A 120 8.90 12.00 -5.74
CA SER A 120 8.43 13.36 -5.56
C SER A 120 6.98 13.47 -6.05
N TYR A 121 6.10 13.95 -5.18
CA TYR A 121 4.74 14.27 -5.57
C TYR A 121 4.73 15.64 -6.26
N ASN A 122 4.63 15.63 -7.58
CA ASN A 122 4.43 16.84 -8.35
C ASN A 122 2.94 17.07 -8.62
N LYS A 123 2.36 18.07 -7.96
CA LYS A 123 0.96 18.49 -8.09
C LYS A 123 0.65 19.11 -9.47
N GLY A 124 1.59 19.12 -10.40
CA GLY A 124 1.56 20.00 -11.56
C GLY A 124 1.57 19.36 -12.94
N MET A 125 1.17 18.12 -13.07
CA MET A 125 0.98 17.59 -14.45
C MET A 125 -0.30 16.80 -14.59
#